data_2ba3cb0b126a1d06e2ae6af6ec2b8dfa
#
_entry.id   2ba3cb0b126a1d06e2ae6af6ec2b8dfa
#
_cell.length_a   1.000
_cell.length_b   1.000
_cell.length_c   1.000
_cell.angle_alpha   90.00
_cell.angle_beta   90.00
_cell.angle_gamma   90.00
#
_symmetry.space_group_name_H-M   'P 1'
#
loop_
_entity.id
_entity.type
_entity.pdbx_description
1 polymer ?
#
loop_
_entity_poly.entity_id
_entity_poly.type
_entity_poly.pdbx_seq_one_letter_code
_entity_poly.pdbx_strand_id
1 'polypeptide(L)'
;MEEPYFSTTNTTDPTTRLAFEMRKAEYEFWVNQVPELDSDFELITSSLYRTTGVNEGRISHILMALHRLEELPELQALQHRLYHLDLDRIIAINKSLNRLGNPTPEVVARIDEQLTAYLTPTRPNQTMRTQAQIKRKLNELINLADDTLAVTQGPTQPRYTMENWGDNTSAVTLSADPAVIASVDKCIRQTALELDCSLADAAVALLTGRTQAPEIILNAYKA
;
A
#
# COMPACT_ATOMS: atom_id res chain seq x y z
N MET A 1 -33.28 -3.64 -16.11
CA MET A 1 -32.40 -3.45 -14.92
C MET A 1 -31.22 -2.63 -15.37
N GLU A 2 -30.86 -1.63 -14.62
CA GLU A 2 -29.66 -0.80 -14.88
C GLU A 2 -28.40 -1.64 -14.64
N GLU A 3 -27.40 -1.55 -15.55
CA GLU A 3 -26.15 -2.32 -15.39
C GLU A 3 -25.39 -1.88 -14.14
N PRO A 4 -24.65 -2.77 -13.46
CA PRO A 4 -23.82 -2.42 -12.32
C PRO A 4 -22.67 -1.48 -12.71
N TYR A 5 -22.47 -0.40 -11.92
CA TYR A 5 -21.36 0.52 -12.10
C TYR A 5 -20.93 1.17 -10.76
N PHE A 6 -19.70 1.66 -10.70
CA PHE A 6 -19.27 2.46 -9.55
C PHE A 6 -19.72 3.91 -9.66
N SER A 7 -20.06 4.53 -8.53
CA SER A 7 -20.38 5.96 -8.47
C SER A 7 -19.29 6.83 -9.11
N THR A 8 -18.03 6.42 -8.98
CA THR A 8 -16.86 7.11 -9.56
C THR A 8 -16.67 6.90 -11.06
N THR A 9 -17.49 6.06 -11.70
CA THR A 9 -17.49 5.84 -13.16
C THR A 9 -18.78 6.31 -13.82
N ASN A 10 -19.66 6.98 -13.07
CA ASN A 10 -20.89 7.56 -13.59
C ASN A 10 -20.62 8.88 -14.34
N THR A 11 -20.46 8.80 -15.65
CA THR A 11 -20.15 9.94 -16.50
C THR A 11 -21.34 10.88 -16.77
N THR A 12 -22.52 10.58 -16.25
CA THR A 12 -23.68 11.48 -16.34
C THR A 12 -23.56 12.71 -15.44
N ASP A 13 -22.90 12.55 -14.29
CA ASP A 13 -22.54 13.67 -13.41
C ASP A 13 -21.30 14.39 -13.95
N PRO A 14 -21.31 15.72 -14.14
CA PRO A 14 -20.19 16.48 -14.69
C PRO A 14 -18.91 16.38 -13.86
N THR A 15 -19.01 16.41 -12.53
CA THR A 15 -17.85 16.31 -11.63
C THR A 15 -17.23 14.93 -11.71
N THR A 16 -18.05 13.89 -11.69
CA THR A 16 -17.61 12.51 -11.81
C THR A 16 -16.96 12.25 -13.17
N ARG A 17 -17.51 12.81 -14.24
CA ARG A 17 -16.92 12.71 -15.59
C ARG A 17 -15.51 13.31 -15.63
N LEU A 18 -15.32 14.53 -15.11
CA LEU A 18 -13.99 15.15 -15.07
C LEU A 18 -13.01 14.33 -14.22
N ALA A 19 -13.42 13.88 -13.05
CA ALA A 19 -12.59 13.03 -12.18
C ALA A 19 -12.24 11.68 -12.85
N PHE A 20 -13.16 11.12 -13.62
CA PHE A 20 -12.92 9.92 -14.41
C PHE A 20 -11.88 10.15 -15.51
N GLU A 21 -12.03 11.20 -16.30
CA GLU A 21 -11.07 11.55 -17.36
C GLU A 21 -9.66 11.84 -16.81
N MET A 22 -9.56 12.54 -15.69
CA MET A 22 -8.29 12.79 -15.02
C MET A 22 -7.62 11.48 -14.59
N ARG A 23 -8.37 10.58 -13.93
CA ARG A 23 -7.86 9.28 -13.46
C ARG A 23 -7.43 8.40 -14.63
N LYS A 24 -8.24 8.38 -15.72
CA LYS A 24 -7.92 7.67 -16.94
C LYS A 24 -6.63 8.18 -17.57
N ALA A 25 -6.52 9.50 -17.78
CA ALA A 25 -5.34 10.13 -18.36
C ALA A 25 -4.07 9.89 -17.51
N GLU A 26 -4.19 9.99 -16.18
CA GLU A 26 -3.09 9.70 -15.27
C GLU A 26 -2.63 8.23 -15.39
N TYR A 27 -3.57 7.28 -15.39
CA TYR A 27 -3.27 5.87 -15.55
C TYR A 27 -2.60 5.58 -16.90
N GLU A 28 -3.16 6.06 -18.01
CA GLU A 28 -2.61 5.86 -19.36
C GLU A 28 -1.23 6.50 -19.51
N PHE A 29 -1.02 7.69 -18.93
CA PHE A 29 0.29 8.33 -18.91
C PHE A 29 1.35 7.41 -18.28
N TRP A 30 1.08 6.90 -17.07
CA TRP A 30 2.05 6.09 -16.35
C TRP A 30 2.24 4.69 -16.94
N VAL A 31 1.21 4.06 -17.50
CA VAL A 31 1.35 2.78 -18.22
C VAL A 31 2.35 2.90 -19.36
N ASN A 32 2.31 4.01 -20.11
CA ASN A 32 3.25 4.26 -21.21
C ASN A 32 4.70 4.54 -20.73
N GLN A 33 4.92 4.70 -19.43
CA GLN A 33 6.25 4.91 -18.86
C GLN A 33 6.82 3.65 -18.18
N VAL A 34 6.07 2.55 -18.13
CA VAL A 34 6.56 1.29 -17.56
C VAL A 34 7.74 0.78 -18.40
N PRO A 35 8.94 0.63 -17.82
CA PRO A 35 10.11 0.20 -18.56
C PRO A 35 10.07 -1.30 -18.88
N GLU A 36 10.79 -1.69 -19.92
CA GLU A 36 11.09 -3.10 -20.16
C GLU A 36 11.99 -3.66 -19.04
N LEU A 37 11.93 -4.99 -18.82
CA LEU A 37 12.58 -5.66 -17.68
C LEU A 37 14.13 -5.51 -17.65
N ASP A 38 14.77 -5.26 -18.79
CA ASP A 38 16.22 -5.09 -18.93
C ASP A 38 16.67 -3.62 -18.89
N SER A 39 15.74 -2.69 -18.68
CA SER A 39 16.01 -1.26 -18.65
C SER A 39 16.64 -0.81 -17.32
N ASP A 40 17.47 0.25 -17.38
CA ASP A 40 18.00 0.90 -16.17
C ASP A 40 16.89 1.68 -15.46
N PHE A 41 16.33 1.05 -14.42
CA PHE A 41 15.21 1.58 -13.65
C PHE A 41 15.55 2.90 -12.94
N GLU A 42 16.77 3.07 -12.42
CA GLU A 42 17.19 4.29 -11.72
C GLU A 42 17.30 5.46 -12.71
N LEU A 43 17.86 5.22 -13.88
CA LEU A 43 17.97 6.25 -14.91
C LEU A 43 16.60 6.72 -15.40
N ILE A 44 15.66 5.78 -15.62
CA ILE A 44 14.28 6.09 -16.02
C ILE A 44 13.56 6.90 -14.93
N THR A 45 13.64 6.46 -13.68
CA THR A 45 13.01 7.13 -12.55
C THR A 45 13.53 8.56 -12.39
N SER A 46 14.84 8.76 -12.46
CA SER A 46 15.47 10.08 -12.40
C SER A 46 15.11 10.97 -13.60
N SER A 47 14.98 10.41 -14.79
CA SER A 47 14.52 11.13 -15.99
C SER A 47 13.07 11.58 -15.84
N LEU A 48 12.19 10.70 -15.38
CA LEU A 48 10.78 11.01 -15.14
C LEU A 48 10.61 12.05 -14.01
N TYR A 49 11.40 12.01 -12.96
CA TYR A 49 11.42 13.04 -11.94
C TYR A 49 11.70 14.43 -12.54
N ARG A 50 12.73 14.54 -13.38
CA ARG A 50 13.10 15.82 -14.03
C ARG A 50 12.02 16.37 -14.97
N THR A 51 11.27 15.48 -15.62
CA THR A 51 10.25 15.88 -16.60
C THR A 51 8.88 16.10 -16.00
N THR A 52 8.51 15.33 -14.96
CA THR A 52 7.17 15.38 -14.37
C THR A 52 7.12 16.18 -13.06
N GLY A 53 8.26 16.35 -12.38
CA GLY A 53 8.33 16.90 -11.02
C GLY A 53 7.78 15.99 -9.92
N VAL A 54 7.35 14.76 -10.27
CA VAL A 54 6.87 13.78 -9.29
C VAL A 54 8.07 13.17 -8.57
N ASN A 55 7.99 13.02 -7.25
CA ASN A 55 9.07 12.46 -6.43
C ASN A 55 9.49 11.04 -6.93
N GLU A 56 10.81 10.79 -7.00
CA GLU A 56 11.38 9.52 -7.50
C GLU A 56 10.84 8.29 -6.78
N GLY A 57 10.71 8.34 -5.45
CA GLY A 57 10.14 7.23 -4.68
C GLY A 57 8.68 6.95 -5.03
N ARG A 58 7.88 8.00 -5.36
CA ARG A 58 6.51 7.82 -5.85
C ARG A 58 6.51 7.24 -7.26
N ILE A 59 7.38 7.70 -8.15
CA ILE A 59 7.52 7.16 -9.51
C ILE A 59 7.86 5.67 -9.43
N SER A 60 8.86 5.29 -8.63
CA SER A 60 9.24 3.88 -8.43
C SER A 60 8.05 3.03 -7.96
N HIS A 61 7.27 3.52 -6.99
CA HIS A 61 6.09 2.80 -6.52
C HIS A 61 5.01 2.65 -7.61
N ILE A 62 4.81 3.67 -8.46
CA ILE A 62 3.85 3.63 -9.57
C ILE A 62 4.29 2.59 -10.60
N LEU A 63 5.53 2.70 -11.10
CA LEU A 63 6.04 1.81 -12.14
C LEU A 63 6.04 0.34 -11.69
N MET A 64 6.52 0.06 -10.47
CA MET A 64 6.48 -1.29 -9.91
C MET A 64 5.05 -1.81 -9.73
N ALA A 65 4.11 -0.95 -9.39
CA ALA A 65 2.72 -1.35 -9.19
C ALA A 65 2.00 -1.61 -10.53
N LEU A 66 2.32 -0.85 -11.57
CA LEU A 66 1.80 -1.09 -12.91
C LEU A 66 2.41 -2.35 -13.53
N HIS A 67 3.72 -2.56 -13.36
CA HIS A 67 4.35 -3.82 -13.78
C HIS A 67 3.74 -5.04 -13.07
N ARG A 68 3.46 -4.95 -11.76
CA ARG A 68 2.73 -6.00 -11.02
C ARG A 68 1.32 -6.23 -11.57
N LEU A 69 0.65 -5.18 -12.05
CA LEU A 69 -0.69 -5.30 -12.63
C LEU A 69 -0.70 -6.12 -13.93
N GLU A 70 0.40 -6.16 -14.68
CA GLU A 70 0.57 -7.02 -15.86
C GLU A 70 0.55 -8.51 -15.51
N GLU A 71 0.95 -8.88 -14.29
CA GLU A 71 0.86 -10.25 -13.78
C GLU A 71 -0.57 -10.65 -13.34
N LEU A 72 -1.51 -9.70 -13.38
CA LEU A 72 -2.92 -9.87 -13.01
C LEU A 72 -3.82 -9.53 -14.20
N PRO A 73 -3.87 -10.38 -15.24
CA PRO A 73 -4.50 -10.07 -16.51
C PRO A 73 -6.01 -9.80 -16.42
N GLU A 74 -6.74 -10.45 -15.51
CA GLU A 74 -8.18 -10.21 -15.32
C GLU A 74 -8.42 -8.83 -14.68
N LEU A 75 -7.65 -8.49 -13.65
CA LEU A 75 -7.73 -7.19 -13.00
C LEU A 75 -7.27 -6.07 -13.94
N GLN A 76 -6.22 -6.29 -14.72
CA GLN A 76 -5.76 -5.35 -15.73
C GLN A 76 -6.85 -5.10 -16.79
N ALA A 77 -7.49 -6.14 -17.30
CA ALA A 77 -8.60 -6.03 -18.26
C ALA A 77 -9.79 -5.25 -17.63
N LEU A 78 -10.13 -5.52 -16.38
CA LEU A 78 -11.17 -4.77 -15.66
C LEU A 78 -10.78 -3.28 -15.51
N GLN A 79 -9.52 -3.00 -15.18
CA GLN A 79 -9.01 -1.63 -15.07
C GLN A 79 -9.06 -0.88 -16.40
N HIS A 80 -8.64 -1.50 -17.50
CA HIS A 80 -8.73 -0.91 -18.85
C HIS A 80 -10.17 -0.65 -19.31
N ARG A 81 -11.12 -1.44 -18.83
CA ARG A 81 -12.54 -1.26 -19.14
C ARG A 81 -13.19 -0.16 -18.31
N LEU A 82 -12.87 -0.07 -17.00
CA LEU A 82 -13.59 0.77 -16.06
C LEU A 82 -12.78 1.98 -15.57
N TYR A 83 -11.48 1.98 -15.66
CA TYR A 83 -10.57 3.01 -15.10
C TYR A 83 -10.96 3.41 -13.66
N HIS A 84 -11.37 2.42 -12.85
CA HIS A 84 -11.96 2.64 -11.54
C HIS A 84 -10.93 2.73 -10.41
N LEU A 85 -9.77 2.08 -10.59
CA LEU A 85 -8.66 2.15 -9.65
C LEU A 85 -7.80 3.39 -9.93
N ASP A 86 -7.54 4.18 -8.91
CA ASP A 86 -6.48 5.18 -8.91
C ASP A 86 -5.11 4.54 -8.65
N LEU A 87 -4.04 5.28 -8.90
CA LEU A 87 -2.68 4.79 -8.69
C LEU A 87 -2.41 4.37 -7.25
N ASP A 88 -2.99 5.06 -6.27
CA ASP A 88 -2.77 4.72 -4.86
C ASP A 88 -3.39 3.37 -4.48
N ARG A 89 -4.52 2.99 -5.10
CA ARG A 89 -5.10 1.64 -4.96
C ARG A 89 -4.25 0.58 -5.64
N ILE A 90 -3.73 0.86 -6.84
CA ILE A 90 -2.84 -0.05 -7.56
C ILE A 90 -1.54 -0.26 -6.77
N ILE A 91 -0.94 0.81 -6.23
CA ILE A 91 0.22 0.73 -5.33
C ILE A 91 -0.10 -0.10 -4.07
N ALA A 92 -1.30 0.07 -3.49
CA ALA A 92 -1.70 -0.69 -2.33
C ALA A 92 -1.86 -2.19 -2.63
N ILE A 93 -2.33 -2.54 -3.82
CA ILE A 93 -2.39 -3.93 -4.31
C ILE A 93 -0.98 -4.51 -4.43
N ASN A 94 -0.06 -3.84 -5.12
CA ASN A 94 1.32 -4.27 -5.26
C ASN A 94 2.00 -4.48 -3.89
N LYS A 95 1.90 -3.50 -2.99
CA LYS A 95 2.49 -3.61 -1.63
C LYS A 95 1.94 -4.80 -0.84
N SER A 96 0.68 -5.17 -1.06
CA SER A 96 0.09 -6.33 -0.39
C SER A 96 0.61 -7.64 -1.00
N LEU A 97 0.70 -7.72 -2.34
CA LEU A 97 1.17 -8.90 -3.07
C LEU A 97 2.67 -9.17 -2.87
N ASN A 98 3.48 -8.15 -2.61
CA ASN A 98 4.91 -8.33 -2.30
C ASN A 98 5.16 -9.21 -1.06
N ARG A 99 4.14 -9.47 -0.25
CA ARG A 99 4.22 -10.40 0.90
C ARG A 99 4.24 -11.86 0.50
N LEU A 100 3.79 -12.18 -0.72
CA LEU A 100 3.78 -13.57 -1.23
C LEU A 100 5.17 -14.12 -1.55
N GLY A 101 6.20 -13.26 -1.63
CA GLY A 101 7.52 -13.70 -2.11
C GLY A 101 7.45 -14.15 -3.57
N ASN A 102 7.78 -15.43 -3.84
CA ASN A 102 7.73 -16.04 -5.17
C ASN A 102 6.53 -17.02 -5.26
N PRO A 103 5.31 -16.52 -5.48
CA PRO A 103 4.13 -17.39 -5.60
C PRO A 103 4.18 -18.20 -6.89
N THR A 104 3.52 -19.37 -6.91
CA THR A 104 3.33 -20.12 -8.15
C THR A 104 2.33 -19.42 -9.06
N PRO A 105 2.39 -19.63 -10.39
CA PRO A 105 1.44 -19.03 -11.32
C PRO A 105 -0.04 -19.31 -10.98
N GLU A 106 -0.33 -20.50 -10.45
CA GLU A 106 -1.68 -20.90 -10.03
C GLU A 106 -2.19 -20.08 -8.83
N VAL A 107 -1.30 -19.72 -7.91
CA VAL A 107 -1.63 -18.86 -6.76
C VAL A 107 -1.92 -17.44 -7.25
N VAL A 108 -1.08 -16.91 -8.16
CA VAL A 108 -1.29 -15.58 -8.75
C VAL A 108 -2.61 -15.53 -9.51
N ALA A 109 -2.90 -16.52 -10.37
CA ALA A 109 -4.14 -16.60 -11.15
C ALA A 109 -5.38 -16.64 -10.24
N ARG A 110 -5.36 -17.43 -9.16
CA ARG A 110 -6.47 -17.50 -8.21
C ARG A 110 -6.69 -16.18 -7.47
N ILE A 111 -5.62 -15.48 -7.11
CA ILE A 111 -5.71 -14.16 -6.48
C ILE A 111 -6.28 -13.15 -7.47
N ASP A 112 -5.84 -13.16 -8.72
CA ASP A 112 -6.34 -12.29 -9.78
C ASP A 112 -7.84 -12.46 -9.98
N GLU A 113 -8.31 -13.70 -10.19
CA GLU A 113 -9.74 -14.02 -10.32
C GLU A 113 -10.57 -13.48 -9.13
N GLN A 114 -10.16 -13.81 -7.91
CA GLN A 114 -10.93 -13.46 -6.71
C GLN A 114 -10.88 -11.96 -6.38
N LEU A 115 -9.75 -11.31 -6.63
CA LEU A 115 -9.60 -9.87 -6.46
C LEU A 115 -10.41 -9.12 -7.52
N THR A 116 -10.38 -9.57 -8.77
CA THR A 116 -11.16 -9.01 -9.87
C THR A 116 -12.65 -9.12 -9.60
N ALA A 117 -13.13 -10.29 -9.15
CA ALA A 117 -14.52 -10.48 -8.74
C ALA A 117 -14.90 -9.51 -7.60
N TYR A 118 -14.04 -9.34 -6.59
CA TYR A 118 -14.26 -8.41 -5.47
C TYR A 118 -14.31 -6.94 -5.89
N LEU A 119 -13.55 -6.56 -6.93
CA LEU A 119 -13.45 -5.21 -7.48
C LEU A 119 -14.40 -4.95 -8.65
N THR A 120 -15.18 -5.93 -9.07
CA THR A 120 -16.24 -5.76 -10.05
C THR A 120 -17.50 -5.19 -9.39
N PRO A 121 -18.15 -4.16 -9.96
CA PRO A 121 -19.40 -3.65 -9.41
C PRO A 121 -20.51 -4.68 -9.55
N THR A 122 -21.34 -4.82 -8.52
CA THR A 122 -22.47 -5.77 -8.48
C THR A 122 -23.83 -5.09 -8.48
N ARG A 123 -23.85 -3.77 -8.34
CA ARG A 123 -25.08 -2.95 -8.33
C ARG A 123 -24.81 -1.57 -8.94
N PRO A 124 -25.85 -0.88 -9.44
CA PRO A 124 -25.72 0.50 -9.90
C PRO A 124 -25.27 1.43 -8.78
N ASN A 125 -24.51 2.44 -9.14
CA ASN A 125 -24.01 3.50 -8.24
C ASN A 125 -23.30 2.99 -6.98
N GLN A 126 -22.53 1.90 -7.12
CA GLN A 126 -21.80 1.29 -6.02
C GLN A 126 -20.60 2.17 -5.60
N THR A 127 -20.42 2.37 -4.31
CA THR A 127 -19.21 3.04 -3.79
C THR A 127 -17.98 2.17 -4.00
N MET A 128 -16.92 2.78 -4.53
CA MET A 128 -15.64 2.11 -4.72
C MET A 128 -15.02 1.66 -3.39
N ARG A 129 -14.38 0.48 -3.39
CA ARG A 129 -13.66 -0.03 -2.22
C ARG A 129 -12.51 0.90 -1.83
N THR A 130 -12.35 1.12 -0.53
CA THR A 130 -11.20 1.87 0.00
C THR A 130 -9.91 1.04 -0.08
N GLN A 131 -8.76 1.70 -0.04
CA GLN A 131 -7.46 1.02 0.03
C GLN A 131 -7.40 0.02 1.21
N ALA A 132 -7.92 0.40 2.38
CA ALA A 132 -7.95 -0.46 3.56
C ALA A 132 -8.78 -1.73 3.34
N GLN A 133 -9.94 -1.61 2.65
CA GLN A 133 -10.77 -2.77 2.30
C GLN A 133 -10.07 -3.68 1.29
N ILE A 134 -9.39 -3.11 0.29
CA ILE A 134 -8.61 -3.86 -0.71
C ILE A 134 -7.47 -4.62 -0.02
N LYS A 135 -6.68 -3.94 0.82
CA LYS A 135 -5.61 -4.57 1.60
C LYS A 135 -6.12 -5.71 2.48
N ARG A 136 -7.25 -5.52 3.18
CA ARG A 136 -7.85 -6.56 4.01
C ARG A 136 -8.26 -7.77 3.17
N LYS A 137 -8.91 -7.55 2.02
CA LYS A 137 -9.29 -8.64 1.11
C LYS A 137 -8.07 -9.38 0.56
N LEU A 138 -7.04 -8.65 0.12
CA LEU A 138 -5.79 -9.27 -0.33
C LEU A 138 -5.10 -10.10 0.76
N ASN A 139 -5.05 -9.60 1.99
CA ASN A 139 -4.49 -10.37 3.11
C ASN A 139 -5.27 -11.67 3.36
N GLU A 140 -6.60 -11.61 3.24
CA GLU A 140 -7.45 -12.82 3.31
C GLU A 140 -7.11 -13.81 2.19
N LEU A 141 -7.03 -13.33 0.93
CA LEU A 141 -6.72 -14.16 -0.23
C LEU A 141 -5.30 -14.77 -0.15
N ILE A 142 -4.32 -13.99 0.27
CA ILE A 142 -2.94 -14.43 0.46
C ILE A 142 -2.88 -15.54 1.52
N ASN A 143 -3.55 -15.34 2.66
CA ASN A 143 -3.57 -16.34 3.73
C ASN A 143 -4.29 -17.63 3.32
N LEU A 144 -5.31 -17.54 2.44
CA LEU A 144 -6.00 -18.71 1.91
C LEU A 144 -5.21 -19.43 0.80
N ALA A 145 -4.37 -18.69 0.07
CA ALA A 145 -3.60 -19.24 -1.04
C ALA A 145 -2.31 -19.93 -0.59
N ASP A 146 -1.79 -19.56 0.56
CA ASP A 146 -0.53 -20.05 1.10
C ASP A 146 -0.71 -20.54 2.55
N ASP A 147 -1.09 -21.81 2.68
CA ASP A 147 -1.18 -22.48 3.99
C ASP A 147 0.16 -22.45 4.75
N THR A 148 1.29 -22.26 4.03
CA THR A 148 2.62 -22.13 4.65
C THR A 148 2.82 -20.76 5.27
N LEU A 149 2.22 -19.68 4.71
CA LEU A 149 2.24 -18.34 5.31
C LEU A 149 1.38 -18.28 6.59
N ALA A 150 0.29 -19.01 6.65
CA ALA A 150 -0.52 -19.12 7.86
C ALA A 150 0.24 -19.78 9.03
N VAL A 151 1.15 -20.69 8.71
CA VAL A 151 2.03 -21.37 9.69
C VAL A 151 3.26 -20.53 10.02
N THR A 152 3.70 -19.65 9.13
CA THR A 152 4.92 -18.82 9.27
C THR A 152 4.67 -17.45 9.88
N GLN A 153 3.47 -17.13 10.38
CA GLN A 153 3.28 -16.01 11.30
C GLN A 153 3.85 -16.32 12.69
N GLY A 154 5.07 -16.82 12.71
CA GLY A 154 5.96 -16.65 13.84
C GLY A 154 6.15 -15.15 14.09
N PRO A 155 6.57 -14.73 15.27
CA PRO A 155 6.70 -13.32 15.62
C PRO A 155 7.50 -12.61 14.52
N THR A 156 6.87 -11.61 13.90
CA THR A 156 7.50 -10.82 12.83
C THR A 156 8.80 -10.26 13.38
N GLN A 157 9.94 -10.68 12.82
CA GLN A 157 11.22 -10.16 13.30
C GLN A 157 11.23 -8.64 13.14
N PRO A 158 11.61 -7.91 14.18
CA PRO A 158 11.68 -6.46 14.10
C PRO A 158 12.58 -6.03 12.93
N ARG A 159 12.09 -5.09 12.13
CA ARG A 159 12.85 -4.46 11.04
C ARG A 159 13.06 -3.00 11.35
N TYR A 160 14.26 -2.53 11.10
CA TYR A 160 14.65 -1.13 11.19
C TYR A 160 15.06 -0.63 9.83
N THR A 161 14.47 0.46 9.37
CA THR A 161 14.81 1.11 8.10
C THR A 161 15.08 2.58 8.35
N MET A 162 16.16 3.11 7.78
CA MET A 162 16.51 4.52 7.81
C MET A 162 16.52 5.06 6.38
N GLU A 163 15.75 6.13 6.16
CA GLU A 163 15.67 6.83 4.88
C GLU A 163 16.19 8.25 5.03
N ASN A 164 17.07 8.70 4.13
CA ASN A 164 17.57 10.07 4.09
C ASN A 164 16.97 10.80 2.90
N TRP A 165 16.23 11.88 3.14
CA TRP A 165 15.51 12.59 2.09
C TRP A 165 16.28 13.75 1.45
N GLY A 166 17.52 13.99 1.87
CA GLY A 166 18.42 14.97 1.24
C GLY A 166 18.12 16.46 1.53
N ASP A 167 17.06 16.75 2.29
CA ASP A 167 16.61 18.09 2.69
C ASP A 167 16.94 18.42 4.17
N ASN A 168 17.98 17.81 4.70
CA ASN A 168 18.32 17.78 6.14
C ASN A 168 17.30 17.04 7.01
N THR A 169 16.38 16.29 6.42
CA THR A 169 15.46 15.40 7.12
C THR A 169 15.76 13.94 6.81
N SER A 170 15.53 13.08 7.79
CA SER A 170 15.65 11.63 7.66
C SER A 170 14.50 10.98 8.41
N ALA A 171 14.04 9.85 7.93
CA ALA A 171 13.02 9.06 8.60
C ALA A 171 13.60 7.75 9.13
N VAL A 172 13.08 7.32 10.26
CA VAL A 172 13.31 6.00 10.83
C VAL A 172 11.97 5.27 10.90
N THR A 173 11.92 4.08 10.35
CA THR A 173 10.73 3.22 10.40
C THR A 173 11.09 1.94 11.17
N LEU A 174 10.34 1.68 12.24
CA LEU A 174 10.38 0.44 12.98
C LEU A 174 9.13 -0.39 12.63
N SER A 175 9.34 -1.60 12.14
CA SER A 175 8.28 -2.57 11.87
C SER A 175 8.50 -3.80 12.74
N ALA A 176 7.49 -4.20 13.49
CA ALA A 176 7.53 -5.36 14.39
C ALA A 176 6.11 -5.93 14.56
N ASP A 177 5.98 -6.95 15.39
CA ASP A 177 4.68 -7.50 15.79
C ASP A 177 3.76 -6.38 16.32
N PRO A 178 2.44 -6.40 16.00
CA PRO A 178 1.50 -5.38 16.45
C PRO A 178 1.50 -5.11 17.96
N ALA A 179 1.69 -6.15 18.78
CA ALA A 179 1.77 -5.99 20.23
C ALA A 179 3.03 -5.22 20.67
N VAL A 180 4.16 -5.47 20.00
CA VAL A 180 5.41 -4.74 20.22
C VAL A 180 5.25 -3.26 19.82
N ILE A 181 4.68 -3.00 18.63
CA ILE A 181 4.47 -1.62 18.16
C ILE A 181 3.48 -0.88 19.08
N ALA A 182 2.41 -1.53 19.53
CA ALA A 182 1.47 -0.94 20.50
C ALA A 182 2.17 -0.59 21.83
N SER A 183 3.10 -1.42 22.28
CA SER A 183 3.90 -1.14 23.48
C SER A 183 4.85 0.05 23.27
N VAL A 184 5.48 0.16 22.10
CA VAL A 184 6.33 1.30 21.73
C VAL A 184 5.50 2.58 21.68
N ASP A 185 4.33 2.57 21.00
CA ASP A 185 3.42 3.75 20.93
C ASP A 185 2.97 4.19 22.32
N LYS A 186 2.57 3.22 23.18
CA LYS A 186 2.21 3.53 24.58
C LYS A 186 3.35 4.18 25.36
N CYS A 187 4.57 3.66 25.21
CA CYS A 187 5.76 4.23 25.85
C CYS A 187 6.00 5.67 25.38
N ILE A 188 5.95 5.94 24.08
CA ILE A 188 6.12 7.28 23.52
C ILE A 188 5.04 8.24 24.06
N ARG A 189 3.77 7.82 24.08
CA ARG A 189 2.66 8.66 24.60
C ARG A 189 2.81 8.98 26.07
N GLN A 190 3.20 8.00 26.86
CA GLN A 190 3.44 8.22 28.29
C GLN A 190 4.60 9.19 28.52
N THR A 191 5.71 9.01 27.82
CA THR A 191 6.87 9.92 27.88
C THR A 191 6.49 11.34 27.42
N ALA A 192 5.68 11.49 26.39
CA ALA A 192 5.20 12.79 25.93
C ALA A 192 4.40 13.53 27.02
N LEU A 193 3.57 12.79 27.78
CA LEU A 193 2.82 13.34 28.91
C LEU A 193 3.73 13.72 30.08
N GLU A 194 4.72 12.89 30.41
CA GLU A 194 5.66 13.13 31.50
C GLU A 194 6.61 14.32 31.24
N LEU A 195 7.02 14.51 29.96
CA LEU A 195 7.90 15.59 29.56
C LEU A 195 7.17 16.84 29.05
N ASP A 196 5.84 16.81 28.97
CA ASP A 196 4.98 17.86 28.38
C ASP A 196 5.50 18.32 27.01
N CYS A 197 5.73 17.35 26.10
CA CYS A 197 6.31 17.58 24.79
C CYS A 197 5.52 16.85 23.67
N SER A 198 5.90 17.09 22.41
CA SER A 198 5.29 16.39 21.27
C SER A 198 5.64 14.91 21.28
N LEU A 199 4.81 14.07 20.60
CA LEU A 199 5.10 12.64 20.40
C LEU A 199 6.45 12.42 19.68
N ALA A 200 6.81 13.31 18.75
CA ALA A 200 8.06 13.23 18.02
C ALA A 200 9.26 13.51 18.95
N ASP A 201 9.19 14.55 19.80
CA ASP A 201 10.23 14.86 20.76
C ASP A 201 10.40 13.76 21.81
N ALA A 202 9.29 13.19 22.29
CA ALA A 202 9.31 12.06 23.21
C ALA A 202 9.97 10.82 22.58
N ALA A 203 9.65 10.51 21.32
CA ALA A 203 10.26 9.42 20.59
C ALA A 203 11.78 9.63 20.41
N VAL A 204 12.20 10.85 20.04
CA VAL A 204 13.61 11.21 19.92
C VAL A 204 14.32 11.10 21.27
N ALA A 205 13.71 11.58 22.34
CA ALA A 205 14.29 11.50 23.69
C ALA A 205 14.53 10.05 24.14
N LEU A 206 13.54 9.17 23.88
CA LEU A 206 13.67 7.73 24.17
C LEU A 206 14.78 7.07 23.34
N LEU A 207 14.77 7.29 22.03
CA LEU A 207 15.74 6.68 21.10
C LEU A 207 17.18 7.18 21.30
N THR A 208 17.35 8.40 21.78
CA THR A 208 18.68 8.99 22.05
C THR A 208 19.16 8.78 23.50
N GLY A 209 18.37 8.09 24.33
CA GLY A 209 18.73 7.85 25.75
C GLY A 209 18.68 9.10 26.64
N ARG A 210 17.96 10.15 26.20
CA ARG A 210 17.76 11.37 27.00
C ARG A 210 16.74 11.19 28.12
N THR A 211 15.97 10.13 28.06
CA THR A 211 15.06 9.70 29.12
C THR A 211 15.02 8.17 29.17
N GLN A 212 14.64 7.61 30.32
CA GLN A 212 14.46 6.17 30.46
C GLN A 212 13.04 5.80 30.03
N ALA A 213 12.89 4.65 29.35
CA ALA A 213 11.59 4.12 29.03
C ALA A 213 10.82 3.79 30.33
N PRO A 214 9.55 4.21 30.46
CA PRO A 214 8.74 3.83 31.60
C PRO A 214 8.57 2.31 31.66
N GLU A 215 8.54 1.75 32.87
CA GLU A 215 8.33 0.30 33.06
C GLU A 215 6.90 -0.08 32.63
N ILE A 216 6.77 -0.80 31.53
CA ILE A 216 5.47 -1.24 31.02
C ILE A 216 5.23 -2.69 31.48
N ILE A 217 4.36 -2.88 32.47
CA ILE A 217 3.90 -4.21 32.87
C ILE A 217 2.86 -4.68 31.84
N LEU A 218 3.24 -5.61 30.98
CA LEU A 218 2.33 -6.30 30.05
C LEU A 218 1.60 -7.41 30.81
N ASN A 219 0.36 -7.17 31.21
CA ASN A 219 -0.53 -8.23 31.65
C ASN A 219 -1.04 -9.00 30.43
N ALA A 220 -0.35 -10.07 30.05
CA ALA A 220 -0.83 -11.00 29.03
C ALA A 220 -1.95 -11.86 29.63
N TYR A 221 -3.20 -11.52 29.38
CA TYR A 221 -4.30 -12.43 29.58
C TYR A 221 -4.25 -13.49 28.48
N LYS A 222 -3.89 -14.73 28.84
CA LYS A 222 -4.18 -15.89 28.00
C LYS A 222 -5.69 -16.10 28.00
N ALA A 223 -6.32 -15.91 26.83
CA ALA A 223 -7.65 -16.41 26.54
C ALA A 223 -7.54 -17.87 26.05
#